data_c0a5c6c0c91992b899f3c7316924b62a
#
_entry.id   c0a5c6c0c91992b899f3c7316924b62a
#
_cell.length_a   1.000
_cell.length_b   1.000
_cell.length_c   1.000
_cell.angle_alpha   90.00
_cell.angle_beta   90.00
_cell.angle_gamma   90.00
#
_symmetry.space_group_name_H-M   'P 1'
#
loop_
_entity.id
_entity.type
_entity.pdbx_description
1 polymer ?
#
loop_
_entity_poly.entity_id
_entity_poly.type
_entity_poly.pdbx_seq_one_letter_code
_entity_poly.pdbx_strand_id
1 'polypeptide(L)'
;YWGTLKENANFRVKLEGYDCNFYKTGDLGFLYEGHLYITGRIKEMLIINGHNISPSDLQALIMQKVPALATTSFGFFSTNNGNKEQVIAVVESKPEEDFQKRVSQINAAVSARFGFSFYDIIFVPRGAIPRTDNSKLQMLKARDLYQQGKLKILHSSHAYRTGSSEATIIDKSIDKADEILLQVKAVFEKVLNIEQYSLTDSFLELGGDSLMGFELVSKIEERFHVKLDLREVLLDSSVSGVANYVRRVLTGGKGTSKAVNLEQECHLDPAISPSGAYETAPQD
;
A
#
# COMPACT_ATOMS: atom_id res chain seq x y z
N TYR A 1 25.78 1.11 25.88
CA TYR A 1 24.96 1.04 27.11
C TYR A 1 25.82 0.55 28.27
N TRP A 2 25.56 1.03 29.46
CA TRP A 2 26.28 0.62 30.67
C TRP A 2 26.03 -0.89 30.95
N GLY A 3 27.11 -1.66 31.08
CA GLY A 3 27.04 -3.08 31.48
C GLY A 3 26.86 -4.11 30.37
N THR A 4 26.69 -3.73 29.10
CA THR A 4 26.44 -4.67 27.99
C THR A 4 27.53 -4.59 26.92
N LEU A 5 28.71 -5.18 27.22
CA LEU A 5 29.88 -5.16 26.31
C LEU A 5 29.59 -5.83 24.95
N LYS A 6 28.80 -6.91 24.92
CA LYS A 6 28.44 -7.63 23.67
C LYS A 6 27.50 -6.82 22.79
N GLU A 7 26.54 -6.11 23.36
CA GLU A 7 25.61 -5.25 22.60
C GLU A 7 26.30 -4.00 22.08
N ASN A 8 27.21 -3.42 22.86
CA ASN A 8 27.99 -2.24 22.45
C ASN A 8 28.92 -2.53 21.26
N ALA A 9 29.41 -3.74 21.09
CA ALA A 9 30.24 -4.14 19.96
C ALA A 9 29.51 -4.02 18.62
N ASN A 10 28.20 -4.26 18.59
CA ASN A 10 27.35 -4.20 17.40
C ASN A 10 27.12 -2.77 16.88
N PHE A 11 27.37 -1.76 17.72
CA PHE A 11 27.15 -0.36 17.36
C PHE A 11 28.44 0.37 16.94
N ARG A 12 29.60 -0.25 17.11
CA ARG A 12 30.90 0.35 16.73
C ARG A 12 31.35 -0.19 15.39
N VAL A 13 31.71 0.72 14.51
CA VAL A 13 32.23 0.40 13.17
C VAL A 13 33.53 1.16 12.96
N LYS A 14 34.56 0.47 12.43
CA LYS A 14 35.74 1.10 11.89
C LYS A 14 35.50 1.37 10.41
N LEU A 15 35.71 2.58 9.98
CA LEU A 15 35.70 2.94 8.57
C LEU A 15 37.14 2.98 8.07
N GLU A 16 37.37 2.51 6.85
CA GLU A 16 38.66 2.56 6.19
C GLU A 16 39.11 4.02 6.04
N GLY A 17 40.39 4.30 6.36
CA GLY A 17 40.96 5.66 6.34
C GLY A 17 40.72 6.49 7.60
N TYR A 18 40.10 5.92 8.64
CA TYR A 18 39.86 6.62 9.93
C TYR A 18 40.39 5.85 11.13
N ASP A 19 41.17 6.51 11.97
CA ASP A 19 41.72 5.92 13.22
C ASP A 19 40.75 5.87 14.40
N CYS A 20 39.52 6.38 14.21
CA CYS A 20 38.49 6.40 15.26
C CYS A 20 37.38 5.38 15.02
N ASN A 21 36.66 5.03 16.10
CA ASN A 21 35.45 4.23 16.01
C ASN A 21 34.24 5.12 15.77
N PHE A 22 33.39 4.72 14.81
CA PHE A 22 32.13 5.36 14.55
C PHE A 22 31.00 4.62 15.28
N TYR A 23 29.95 5.36 15.63
CA TYR A 23 28.73 4.77 16.19
C TYR A 23 27.69 4.59 15.09
N LYS A 24 27.24 3.34 14.89
CA LYS A 24 26.18 3.00 13.95
C LYS A 24 24.82 3.32 14.56
N THR A 25 24.21 4.44 14.17
CA THR A 25 22.91 4.90 14.72
C THR A 25 21.73 4.06 14.22
N GLY A 26 21.86 3.47 13.03
CA GLY A 26 20.77 2.81 12.32
C GLY A 26 19.84 3.78 11.60
N ASP A 27 20.18 5.07 11.60
CA ASP A 27 19.45 6.06 10.83
C ASP A 27 19.95 6.07 9.38
N LEU A 28 19.07 6.37 8.45
CA LEU A 28 19.33 6.60 7.03
C LEU A 28 19.36 8.09 6.76
N GLY A 29 20.26 8.51 5.88
CA GLY A 29 20.39 9.90 5.49
C GLY A 29 21.31 10.06 4.29
N PHE A 30 21.40 11.28 3.78
CA PHE A 30 22.32 11.67 2.72
C PHE A 30 22.92 13.04 3.02
N LEU A 31 24.07 13.30 2.39
CA LEU A 31 24.72 14.60 2.44
C LEU A 31 24.39 15.35 1.15
N TYR A 32 23.92 16.58 1.29
CA TYR A 32 23.70 17.48 0.17
C TYR A 32 24.17 18.90 0.54
N GLU A 33 25.01 19.48 -0.27
CA GLU A 33 25.63 20.81 -0.03
C GLU A 33 26.23 20.97 1.37
N GLY A 34 26.90 19.92 1.88
CA GLY A 34 27.52 19.92 3.20
C GLY A 34 26.56 19.75 4.37
N HIS A 35 25.27 19.60 4.13
CA HIS A 35 24.25 19.36 5.15
C HIS A 35 23.84 17.90 5.20
N LEU A 36 23.63 17.37 6.40
CA LEU A 36 23.12 16.02 6.62
C LEU A 36 21.59 16.03 6.69
N TYR A 37 20.96 15.27 5.81
CA TYR A 37 19.50 15.05 5.78
C TYR A 37 19.20 13.65 6.27
N ILE A 38 18.48 13.53 7.39
CA ILE A 38 18.02 12.25 7.93
C ILE A 38 16.68 11.92 7.29
N THR A 39 16.58 10.73 6.65
CA THR A 39 15.40 10.29 5.90
C THR A 39 14.59 9.19 6.60
N GLY A 40 15.16 8.54 7.62
CA GLY A 40 14.45 7.51 8.37
C GLY A 40 15.37 6.57 9.12
N ARG A 41 14.87 5.39 9.46
CA ARG A 41 15.61 4.33 10.13
C ARG A 41 15.59 3.04 9.35
N ILE A 42 16.74 2.35 9.28
CA ILE A 42 16.88 1.07 8.56
C ILE A 42 15.84 0.03 9.05
N LYS A 43 15.64 -0.07 10.37
CA LYS A 43 14.71 -1.04 10.98
C LYS A 43 13.23 -0.70 10.80
N GLU A 44 12.91 0.52 10.40
CA GLU A 44 11.55 1.00 10.20
C GLU A 44 11.14 1.01 8.71
N MET A 45 12.11 0.78 7.80
CA MET A 45 11.81 0.69 6.36
C MET A 45 10.86 -0.47 6.07
N LEU A 46 9.86 -0.19 5.27
CA LEU A 46 8.92 -1.20 4.77
C LEU A 46 9.43 -1.72 3.43
N ILE A 47 9.51 -3.04 3.27
CA ILE A 47 9.90 -3.66 2.01
C ILE A 47 8.62 -4.16 1.34
N ILE A 48 8.20 -3.49 0.28
CA ILE A 48 6.95 -3.77 -0.40
C ILE A 48 7.25 -4.06 -1.87
N ASN A 49 6.92 -5.24 -2.35
CA ASN A 49 7.19 -5.67 -3.74
C ASN A 49 8.67 -5.43 -4.15
N GLY A 50 9.62 -5.61 -3.22
CA GLY A 50 11.05 -5.38 -3.45
C GLY A 50 11.49 -3.92 -3.39
N HIS A 51 10.60 -2.98 -3.12
CA HIS A 51 10.92 -1.56 -2.95
C HIS A 51 11.00 -1.16 -1.47
N ASN A 52 12.01 -0.39 -1.13
CA ASN A 52 12.15 0.21 0.20
C ASN A 52 11.29 1.48 0.29
N ILE A 53 10.27 1.46 1.13
CA ILE A 53 9.37 2.60 1.34
C ILE A 53 9.55 3.12 2.76
N SER A 54 9.81 4.42 2.86
CA SER A 54 9.91 5.08 4.15
C SER A 54 8.52 5.29 4.77
N PRO A 55 8.31 4.91 6.05
CA PRO A 55 7.07 5.22 6.76
C PRO A 55 6.75 6.73 6.77
N SER A 56 7.77 7.59 6.80
CA SER A 56 7.58 9.05 6.76
C SER A 56 6.99 9.53 5.42
N ASP A 57 7.39 8.91 4.30
CA ASP A 57 6.86 9.27 2.97
C ASP A 57 5.40 8.83 2.82
N LEU A 58 5.07 7.63 3.31
CA LEU A 58 3.68 7.18 3.39
C LEU A 58 2.83 8.10 4.26
N GLN A 59 3.38 8.49 5.41
CA GLN A 59 2.70 9.36 6.36
C GLN A 59 2.43 10.73 5.74
N ALA A 60 3.42 11.33 5.10
CA ALA A 60 3.29 12.62 4.42
C ALA A 60 2.24 12.57 3.30
N LEU A 61 2.27 11.51 2.47
CA LEU A 61 1.27 11.31 1.41
C LEU A 61 -0.15 11.21 1.97
N ILE A 62 -0.35 10.36 2.98
CA ILE A 62 -1.67 10.13 3.57
C ILE A 62 -2.19 11.41 4.22
N MET A 63 -1.36 12.15 4.95
CA MET A 63 -1.75 13.43 5.56
C MET A 63 -2.13 14.47 4.51
N GLN A 64 -1.47 14.49 3.37
CA GLN A 64 -1.78 15.38 2.25
C GLN A 64 -3.09 15.01 1.56
N LYS A 65 -3.33 13.72 1.32
CA LYS A 65 -4.48 13.23 0.54
C LYS A 65 -5.72 12.98 1.37
N VAL A 66 -5.56 12.72 2.67
CA VAL A 66 -6.65 12.45 3.62
C VAL A 66 -6.56 13.45 4.79
N PRO A 67 -7.00 14.71 4.60
CA PRO A 67 -6.85 15.78 5.60
C PRO A 67 -7.44 15.44 6.98
N ALA A 68 -8.46 14.58 7.01
CA ALA A 68 -9.06 14.10 8.26
C ALA A 68 -8.07 13.36 9.18
N LEU A 69 -6.96 12.85 8.63
CA LEU A 69 -5.90 12.18 9.39
C LEU A 69 -4.76 13.12 9.82
N ALA A 70 -4.73 14.38 9.39
CA ALA A 70 -3.65 15.31 9.71
C ALA A 70 -3.45 15.54 11.22
N THR A 71 -4.52 15.41 12.02
CA THR A 71 -4.48 15.55 13.49
C THR A 71 -4.56 14.21 14.22
N THR A 72 -4.47 13.10 13.50
CA THR A 72 -4.64 11.75 14.01
C THR A 72 -3.30 11.05 14.11
N SER A 73 -3.07 10.31 15.17
CA SER A 73 -1.88 9.46 15.28
C SER A 73 -2.08 8.20 14.46
N PHE A 74 -1.15 7.93 13.59
CA PHE A 74 -1.11 6.70 12.80
C PHE A 74 0.31 6.31 12.44
N GLY A 75 0.49 5.07 12.07
CA GLY A 75 1.78 4.54 11.65
C GLY A 75 1.62 3.18 10.98
N PHE A 76 2.74 2.57 10.65
CA PHE A 76 2.79 1.36 9.85
C PHE A 76 3.73 0.33 10.48
N PHE A 77 3.42 -0.93 10.28
CA PHE A 77 4.34 -2.03 10.55
C PHE A 77 4.11 -3.15 9.56
N SER A 78 5.13 -3.97 9.35
CA SER A 78 5.00 -5.18 8.55
C SER A 78 4.90 -6.41 9.43
N THR A 79 4.16 -7.41 8.94
CA THR A 79 4.09 -8.75 9.48
C THR A 79 4.44 -9.75 8.40
N ASN A 80 5.05 -10.88 8.76
CA ASN A 80 5.33 -11.95 7.83
C ASN A 80 4.31 -13.07 8.01
N ASN A 81 3.60 -13.38 6.94
CA ASN A 81 2.74 -14.55 6.89
C ASN A 81 3.28 -15.52 5.83
N GLY A 82 4.17 -16.42 6.27
CA GLY A 82 4.89 -17.33 5.37
C GLY A 82 5.89 -16.61 4.47
N ASN A 83 5.62 -16.55 3.17
CA ASN A 83 6.52 -15.97 2.17
C ASN A 83 6.22 -14.54 1.74
N LYS A 84 5.17 -13.90 2.28
CA LYS A 84 4.81 -12.52 1.93
C LYS A 84 4.88 -11.59 3.13
N GLU A 85 5.57 -10.47 2.94
CA GLU A 85 5.51 -9.34 3.87
C GLU A 85 4.17 -8.61 3.69
N GLN A 86 3.43 -8.46 4.79
CA GLN A 86 2.12 -7.82 4.82
C GLN A 86 2.24 -6.51 5.58
N VAL A 87 1.91 -5.40 4.95
CA VAL A 87 1.97 -4.09 5.59
C VAL A 87 0.61 -3.71 6.15
N ILE A 88 0.62 -3.31 7.41
CA ILE A 88 -0.56 -2.93 8.18
C ILE A 88 -0.45 -1.46 8.55
N ALA A 89 -1.51 -0.70 8.29
CA ALA A 89 -1.67 0.66 8.79
C ALA A 89 -2.49 0.65 10.09
N VAL A 90 -2.00 1.35 11.10
CA VAL A 90 -2.71 1.51 12.40
C VAL A 90 -3.10 2.97 12.54
N VAL A 91 -4.38 3.24 12.74
CA VAL A 91 -4.94 4.59 12.82
C VAL A 91 -5.70 4.75 14.12
N GLU A 92 -5.33 5.75 14.94
CA GLU A 92 -6.13 6.11 16.10
C GLU A 92 -7.40 6.82 15.66
N SER A 93 -8.57 6.40 16.16
CA SER A 93 -9.86 6.89 15.72
C SER A 93 -10.89 6.91 16.84
N LYS A 94 -12.03 7.58 16.59
CA LYS A 94 -13.21 7.49 17.44
C LYS A 94 -14.14 6.38 16.93
N PRO A 95 -14.94 5.75 17.80
CA PRO A 95 -15.82 4.65 17.40
C PRO A 95 -16.92 5.02 16.37
N GLU A 96 -17.26 6.31 16.26
CA GLU A 96 -18.40 6.80 15.44
C GLU A 96 -17.97 7.23 14.03
N GLU A 97 -16.74 6.91 13.61
CA GLU A 97 -16.23 7.35 12.31
C GLU A 97 -16.59 6.38 11.18
N ASP A 98 -16.76 6.90 9.97
CA ASP A 98 -16.93 6.11 8.76
C ASP A 98 -15.61 5.48 8.35
N PHE A 99 -15.36 4.28 8.86
CA PHE A 99 -14.12 3.54 8.64
C PHE A 99 -13.95 3.12 7.17
N GLN A 100 -15.03 2.73 6.48
CA GLN A 100 -14.98 2.28 5.10
C GLN A 100 -14.53 3.40 4.16
N LYS A 101 -15.12 4.57 4.29
CA LYS A 101 -14.71 5.75 3.54
C LYS A 101 -13.23 6.08 3.76
N ARG A 102 -12.74 5.95 5.00
CA ARG A 102 -11.33 6.19 5.31
C ARG A 102 -10.40 5.14 4.72
N VAL A 103 -10.80 3.86 4.78
CA VAL A 103 -10.06 2.76 4.14
C VAL A 103 -9.91 3.03 2.65
N SER A 104 -11.00 3.35 1.94
CA SER A 104 -10.97 3.67 0.51
C SER A 104 -10.06 4.86 0.21
N GLN A 105 -10.15 5.94 0.98
CA GLN A 105 -9.32 7.13 0.78
C GLN A 105 -7.82 6.85 0.98
N ILE A 106 -7.46 6.10 2.03
CA ILE A 106 -6.07 5.73 2.33
C ILE A 106 -5.52 4.83 1.21
N ASN A 107 -6.24 3.77 0.84
CA ASN A 107 -5.80 2.86 -0.21
C ASN A 107 -5.70 3.55 -1.58
N ALA A 108 -6.67 4.39 -1.95
CA ALA A 108 -6.61 5.15 -3.19
C ALA A 108 -5.36 6.06 -3.26
N ALA A 109 -5.04 6.76 -2.16
CA ALA A 109 -3.87 7.62 -2.10
C ALA A 109 -2.55 6.83 -2.25
N VAL A 110 -2.43 5.70 -1.54
CA VAL A 110 -1.21 4.89 -1.51
C VAL A 110 -1.04 4.13 -2.82
N SER A 111 -2.11 3.52 -3.34
CA SER A 111 -2.08 2.78 -4.60
C SER A 111 -1.70 3.68 -5.78
N ALA A 112 -2.25 4.89 -5.86
CA ALA A 112 -1.92 5.83 -6.93
C ALA A 112 -0.45 6.26 -6.96
N ARG A 113 0.25 6.31 -5.81
CA ARG A 113 1.63 6.80 -5.71
C ARG A 113 2.65 5.69 -5.64
N PHE A 114 2.35 4.60 -4.91
CA PHE A 114 3.29 3.53 -4.59
C PHE A 114 2.93 2.19 -5.23
N GLY A 115 1.76 2.06 -5.87
CA GLY A 115 1.35 0.85 -6.59
C GLY A 115 1.00 -0.34 -5.69
N PHE A 116 0.66 -0.11 -4.41
CA PHE A 116 0.24 -1.16 -3.50
C PHE A 116 -0.94 -0.71 -2.62
N SER A 117 -1.61 -1.66 -1.99
CA SER A 117 -2.61 -1.43 -0.95
C SER A 117 -2.18 -2.11 0.35
N PHE A 118 -2.60 -1.56 1.47
CA PHE A 118 -2.34 -2.19 2.76
C PHE A 118 -3.04 -3.54 2.86
N TYR A 119 -2.36 -4.52 3.45
CA TYR A 119 -2.98 -5.81 3.80
C TYR A 119 -4.15 -5.60 4.76
N ASP A 120 -3.95 -4.76 5.77
CA ASP A 120 -4.98 -4.35 6.70
C ASP A 120 -4.82 -2.88 7.09
N ILE A 121 -5.94 -2.19 7.26
CA ILE A 121 -6.01 -0.88 7.89
C ILE A 121 -6.85 -1.05 9.14
N ILE A 122 -6.17 -1.02 10.29
CA ILE A 122 -6.83 -1.18 11.58
C ILE A 122 -7.05 0.17 12.25
N PHE A 123 -8.26 0.36 12.75
CA PHE A 123 -8.63 1.52 13.55
C PHE A 123 -8.64 1.11 15.01
N VAL A 124 -7.97 1.89 15.84
CA VAL A 124 -7.82 1.64 17.26
C VAL A 124 -8.27 2.86 18.08
N PRO A 125 -8.68 2.68 19.33
CA PRO A 125 -9.03 3.82 20.19
C PRO A 125 -7.85 4.80 20.32
N ARG A 126 -8.15 6.08 20.54
CA ARG A 126 -7.12 7.08 20.81
C ARG A 126 -6.25 6.67 22.01
N GLY A 127 -4.94 6.79 21.87
CA GLY A 127 -3.96 6.39 22.87
C GLY A 127 -3.70 4.89 22.94
N ALA A 128 -4.27 4.07 22.04
CA ALA A 128 -4.03 2.63 22.02
C ALA A 128 -2.71 2.24 21.35
N ILE A 129 -2.15 3.11 20.50
CA ILE A 129 -0.82 2.88 19.93
C ILE A 129 0.22 3.13 21.02
N PRO A 130 1.07 2.15 21.37
CA PRO A 130 2.10 2.32 22.40
C PRO A 130 3.03 3.50 22.08
N ARG A 131 3.45 4.21 23.13
CA ARG A 131 4.33 5.36 23.02
C ARG A 131 5.51 5.24 23.99
N THR A 132 6.61 5.89 23.66
CA THR A 132 7.71 6.12 24.60
C THR A 132 7.32 7.23 25.60
N ASP A 133 8.11 7.41 26.64
CA ASP A 133 7.96 8.52 27.60
C ASP A 133 7.97 9.90 26.92
N ASN A 134 8.66 10.01 25.79
CA ASN A 134 8.70 11.22 24.95
C ASN A 134 7.60 11.25 23.87
N SER A 135 6.50 10.53 24.09
CA SER A 135 5.31 10.49 23.22
C SER A 135 5.53 10.00 21.79
N LYS A 136 6.69 9.39 21.46
CA LYS A 136 6.94 8.80 20.14
C LYS A 136 6.22 7.46 20.01
N LEU A 137 5.57 7.21 18.86
CA LEU A 137 4.90 5.96 18.56
C LEU A 137 5.89 4.80 18.52
N GLN A 138 5.54 3.68 19.15
CA GLN A 138 6.33 2.44 19.17
C GLN A 138 5.68 1.40 18.26
N MET A 139 5.90 1.52 16.95
CA MET A 139 5.23 0.66 15.96
C MET A 139 5.61 -0.82 16.07
N LEU A 140 6.85 -1.14 16.46
CA LEU A 140 7.26 -2.53 16.71
C LEU A 140 6.47 -3.15 17.88
N LYS A 141 6.23 -2.38 18.95
CA LYS A 141 5.42 -2.83 20.08
C LYS A 141 3.93 -2.94 19.70
N ALA A 142 3.44 -2.04 18.85
CA ALA A 142 2.09 -2.14 18.31
C ALA A 142 1.91 -3.41 17.46
N ARG A 143 2.90 -3.76 16.64
CA ARG A 143 2.95 -5.02 15.88
C ARG A 143 2.88 -6.23 16.81
N ASP A 144 3.72 -6.26 17.85
CA ASP A 144 3.77 -7.39 18.79
C ASP A 144 2.42 -7.57 19.50
N LEU A 145 1.77 -6.46 19.91
CA LEU A 145 0.42 -6.50 20.50
C LEU A 145 -0.64 -6.97 19.48
N TYR A 146 -0.54 -6.56 18.24
CA TYR A 146 -1.42 -7.01 17.16
C TYR A 146 -1.30 -8.52 16.94
N GLN A 147 -0.09 -9.03 16.79
CA GLN A 147 0.19 -10.46 16.61
C GLN A 147 -0.26 -11.32 17.79
N GLN A 148 -0.23 -10.78 19.01
CA GLN A 148 -0.72 -11.44 20.24
C GLN A 148 -2.25 -11.30 20.42
N GLY A 149 -2.95 -10.61 19.54
CA GLY A 149 -4.38 -10.33 19.70
C GLY A 149 -4.72 -9.41 20.89
N LYS A 150 -3.74 -8.66 21.39
CA LYS A 150 -3.89 -7.79 22.58
C LYS A 150 -4.13 -6.32 22.22
N LEU A 151 -4.01 -5.96 20.95
CA LEU A 151 -4.32 -4.62 20.51
C LEU A 151 -5.84 -4.47 20.40
N LYS A 152 -6.41 -3.48 21.11
CA LYS A 152 -7.85 -3.20 21.00
C LYS A 152 -8.14 -2.60 19.63
N ILE A 153 -8.89 -3.32 18.81
CA ILE A 153 -9.26 -2.90 17.44
C ILE A 153 -10.73 -2.48 17.44
N LEU A 154 -11.04 -1.31 16.87
CA LEU A 154 -12.39 -0.83 16.61
C LEU A 154 -12.92 -1.35 15.27
N HIS A 155 -12.05 -1.39 14.27
CA HIS A 155 -12.35 -1.85 12.93
C HIS A 155 -11.07 -2.36 12.25
N SER A 156 -11.19 -3.40 11.43
CA SER A 156 -10.13 -3.96 10.59
C SER A 156 -10.67 -4.11 9.18
N SER A 157 -9.99 -3.53 8.22
CA SER A 157 -10.37 -3.67 6.81
C SER A 157 -10.22 -5.09 6.31
N HIS A 158 -9.24 -5.85 6.84
CA HIS A 158 -9.05 -7.25 6.50
C HIS A 158 -10.15 -8.13 7.10
N ALA A 159 -10.46 -7.97 8.38
CA ALA A 159 -11.56 -8.69 9.03
C ALA A 159 -12.91 -8.43 8.36
N TYR A 160 -13.14 -7.19 7.92
CA TYR A 160 -14.32 -6.83 7.15
C TYR A 160 -14.36 -7.56 5.80
N ARG A 161 -13.24 -7.62 5.07
CA ARG A 161 -13.12 -8.33 3.79
C ARG A 161 -13.23 -9.85 3.94
N THR A 162 -12.72 -10.43 5.04
CA THR A 162 -12.74 -11.88 5.29
C THR A 162 -13.96 -12.37 6.07
N GLY A 163 -14.89 -11.47 6.43
CA GLY A 163 -16.15 -11.84 7.11
C GLY A 163 -16.00 -12.20 8.58
N SER A 164 -14.84 -11.96 9.20
CA SER A 164 -14.61 -12.26 10.61
C SER A 164 -15.16 -11.20 11.59
N SER A 165 -15.76 -10.13 11.11
CA SER A 165 -16.54 -9.17 11.91
C SER A 165 -18.03 -9.28 11.54
N GLU A 166 -18.90 -9.24 12.54
CA GLU A 166 -20.39 -9.32 12.42
C GLU A 166 -21.01 -8.13 11.67
N ALA A 167 -20.53 -7.81 10.49
CA ALA A 167 -21.14 -6.81 9.63
C ALA A 167 -21.69 -7.50 8.38
N THR A 168 -22.84 -8.13 8.55
CA THR A 168 -23.65 -8.68 7.48
C THR A 168 -24.27 -7.55 6.66
N ILE A 169 -23.60 -7.16 5.58
CA ILE A 169 -24.31 -6.55 4.45
C ILE A 169 -24.07 -7.45 3.25
N ILE A 170 -24.76 -8.59 3.28
CA ILE A 170 -24.99 -9.37 2.07
C ILE A 170 -26.06 -8.59 1.32
N ASP A 171 -25.69 -7.98 0.20
CA ASP A 171 -26.67 -7.59 -0.80
C ASP A 171 -27.32 -8.89 -1.34
N LYS A 172 -28.50 -9.21 -0.78
CA LYS A 172 -29.30 -10.41 -1.10
C LYS A 172 -29.97 -10.35 -2.47
N SER A 173 -29.54 -9.46 -3.36
CA SER A 173 -30.15 -9.26 -4.68
C SER A 173 -29.32 -9.80 -5.85
N ILE A 174 -28.55 -10.88 -5.64
CA ILE A 174 -28.02 -11.62 -6.79
C ILE A 174 -29.10 -12.58 -7.24
N ASP A 175 -29.83 -12.20 -8.27
CA ASP A 175 -30.64 -13.15 -9.04
C ASP A 175 -29.70 -14.28 -9.49
N LYS A 176 -30.09 -15.55 -9.17
CA LYS A 176 -29.31 -16.75 -9.56
C LYS A 176 -29.13 -16.92 -11.08
N ALA A 177 -29.59 -15.96 -11.85
CA ALA A 177 -29.60 -15.95 -13.32
C ALA A 177 -28.34 -15.36 -13.95
N ASP A 178 -27.45 -14.69 -13.23
CA ASP A 178 -26.27 -14.06 -13.84
C ASP A 178 -25.00 -14.90 -13.64
N GLU A 179 -24.86 -15.93 -14.47
CA GLU A 179 -23.73 -16.86 -14.41
C GLU A 179 -22.38 -16.17 -14.63
N ILE A 180 -22.34 -15.14 -15.48
CA ILE A 180 -21.10 -14.39 -15.74
C ILE A 180 -20.65 -13.64 -14.48
N LEU A 181 -21.56 -12.98 -13.79
CA LEU A 181 -21.29 -12.25 -12.55
C LEU A 181 -20.75 -13.20 -11.47
N LEU A 182 -21.38 -14.36 -11.30
CA LEU A 182 -20.94 -15.38 -10.33
C LEU A 182 -19.56 -15.94 -10.65
N GLN A 183 -19.26 -16.18 -11.92
CA GLN A 183 -17.96 -16.69 -12.33
C GLN A 183 -16.86 -15.63 -12.20
N VAL A 184 -17.12 -14.36 -12.51
CA VAL A 184 -16.18 -13.25 -12.28
C VAL A 184 -15.95 -13.09 -10.79
N LYS A 185 -17.01 -13.11 -9.97
CA LYS A 185 -16.91 -13.06 -8.51
C LYS A 185 -16.01 -14.16 -7.97
N ALA A 186 -16.16 -15.40 -8.40
CA ALA A 186 -15.32 -16.52 -7.97
C ALA A 186 -13.84 -16.35 -8.33
N VAL A 187 -13.53 -15.69 -9.47
CA VAL A 187 -12.15 -15.37 -9.84
C VAL A 187 -11.58 -14.27 -8.92
N PHE A 188 -12.35 -13.23 -8.60
CA PHE A 188 -11.95 -12.19 -7.65
C PHE A 188 -11.65 -12.79 -6.28
N GLU A 189 -12.53 -13.63 -5.75
CA GLU A 189 -12.35 -14.31 -4.47
C GLU A 189 -11.08 -15.14 -4.42
N LYS A 190 -10.78 -15.83 -5.51
CA LYS A 190 -9.57 -16.66 -5.61
C LYS A 190 -8.29 -15.83 -5.72
N VAL A 191 -8.30 -14.73 -6.47
CA VAL A 191 -7.12 -13.90 -6.68
C VAL A 191 -6.81 -13.06 -5.45
N LEU A 192 -7.86 -12.46 -4.86
CA LEU A 192 -7.72 -11.57 -3.69
C LEU A 192 -7.74 -12.33 -2.35
N ASN A 193 -8.14 -13.62 -2.37
CA ASN A 193 -8.35 -14.45 -1.19
C ASN A 193 -9.30 -13.78 -0.16
N ILE A 194 -10.46 -13.32 -0.64
CA ILE A 194 -11.51 -12.66 0.16
C ILE A 194 -12.85 -13.34 -0.07
N GLU A 195 -13.74 -13.28 0.93
CA GLU A 195 -15.06 -13.93 0.87
C GLU A 195 -16.23 -12.93 0.92
N GLN A 196 -16.04 -11.77 1.56
CA GLN A 196 -17.09 -10.77 1.74
C GLN A 196 -16.65 -9.39 1.28
N TYR A 197 -17.39 -8.83 0.33
CA TYR A 197 -17.16 -7.51 -0.26
C TYR A 197 -18.39 -7.12 -1.09
N SER A 198 -18.54 -5.84 -1.42
CA SER A 198 -19.57 -5.39 -2.34
C SER A 198 -19.18 -5.67 -3.79
N LEU A 199 -20.12 -6.05 -4.64
CA LEU A 199 -19.89 -6.25 -6.07
C LEU A 199 -19.46 -4.95 -6.79
N THR A 200 -19.64 -3.82 -6.14
CA THR A 200 -19.24 -2.47 -6.62
C THR A 200 -17.90 -2.00 -6.09
N ASP A 201 -17.31 -2.74 -5.12
CA ASP A 201 -15.97 -2.39 -4.62
C ASP A 201 -14.94 -2.62 -5.72
N SER A 202 -14.03 -1.66 -5.93
CA SER A 202 -12.99 -1.80 -6.94
C SER A 202 -11.90 -2.79 -6.52
N PHE A 203 -11.27 -3.43 -7.49
CA PHE A 203 -10.18 -4.39 -7.25
C PHE A 203 -9.05 -3.82 -6.38
N LEU A 204 -8.73 -2.53 -6.56
CA LEU A 204 -7.70 -1.83 -5.78
C LEU A 204 -8.16 -1.58 -4.33
N GLU A 205 -9.43 -1.20 -4.12
CA GLU A 205 -10.02 -1.04 -2.79
C GLU A 205 -10.06 -2.35 -2.01
N LEU A 206 -10.24 -3.45 -2.72
CA LEU A 206 -10.20 -4.80 -2.15
C LEU A 206 -8.79 -5.32 -1.86
N GLY A 207 -7.76 -4.50 -2.10
CA GLY A 207 -6.37 -4.83 -1.81
C GLY A 207 -5.62 -5.49 -2.97
N GLY A 208 -6.16 -5.45 -4.18
CA GLY A 208 -5.48 -5.88 -5.39
C GLY A 208 -4.33 -4.93 -5.75
N ASP A 209 -3.29 -5.49 -6.32
CA ASP A 209 -2.16 -4.76 -6.90
C ASP A 209 -2.04 -5.01 -8.41
N SER A 210 -1.07 -4.38 -9.06
CA SER A 210 -0.86 -4.51 -10.51
C SER A 210 -0.56 -5.94 -10.94
N LEU A 211 0.19 -6.71 -10.14
CA LEU A 211 0.52 -8.11 -10.45
C LEU A 211 -0.71 -9.01 -10.33
N MET A 212 -1.48 -8.82 -9.26
CA MET A 212 -2.76 -9.52 -9.06
C MET A 212 -3.78 -9.13 -10.14
N GLY A 213 -3.73 -7.88 -10.64
CA GLY A 213 -4.56 -7.43 -11.76
C GLY A 213 -4.27 -8.18 -13.07
N PHE A 214 -3.01 -8.46 -13.38
CA PHE A 214 -2.65 -9.34 -14.50
C PHE A 214 -3.13 -10.78 -14.30
N GLU A 215 -3.01 -11.30 -13.08
CA GLU A 215 -3.50 -12.64 -12.73
C GLU A 215 -5.03 -12.70 -12.87
N LEU A 216 -5.75 -11.68 -12.40
CA LEU A 216 -7.19 -11.55 -12.53
C LEU A 216 -7.61 -11.62 -14.01
N VAL A 217 -7.02 -10.76 -14.85
CA VAL A 217 -7.34 -10.71 -16.30
C VAL A 217 -7.05 -12.06 -16.94
N SER A 218 -5.87 -12.65 -16.68
CA SER A 218 -5.50 -13.96 -17.25
C SER A 218 -6.48 -15.07 -16.89
N LYS A 219 -6.91 -15.14 -15.62
CA LYS A 219 -7.89 -16.15 -15.16
C LYS A 219 -9.29 -15.93 -15.75
N ILE A 220 -9.69 -14.68 -15.94
CA ILE A 220 -10.97 -14.36 -16.58
C ILE A 220 -10.90 -14.71 -18.09
N GLU A 221 -9.82 -14.36 -18.78
CA GLU A 221 -9.60 -14.75 -20.18
C GLU A 221 -9.64 -16.27 -20.38
N GLU A 222 -8.97 -17.02 -19.51
CA GLU A 222 -8.99 -18.49 -19.51
C GLU A 222 -10.39 -19.05 -19.27
N ARG A 223 -11.12 -18.47 -18.31
CA ARG A 223 -12.44 -18.95 -17.89
C ARG A 223 -13.51 -18.76 -18.96
N PHE A 224 -13.47 -17.59 -19.64
CA PHE A 224 -14.50 -17.20 -20.61
C PHE A 224 -14.04 -17.37 -22.06
N HIS A 225 -12.80 -17.79 -22.31
CA HIS A 225 -12.19 -17.91 -23.65
C HIS A 225 -12.27 -16.61 -24.46
N VAL A 226 -12.05 -15.48 -23.81
CA VAL A 226 -12.06 -14.12 -24.39
C VAL A 226 -10.71 -13.46 -24.24
N LYS A 227 -10.48 -12.39 -25.00
CA LYS A 227 -9.36 -11.47 -24.78
C LYS A 227 -9.88 -10.17 -24.20
N LEU A 228 -9.24 -9.71 -23.12
CA LEU A 228 -9.59 -8.51 -22.40
C LEU A 228 -8.45 -7.49 -22.46
N ASP A 229 -8.79 -6.21 -22.62
CA ASP A 229 -7.82 -5.14 -22.44
C ASP A 229 -7.75 -4.79 -20.95
N LEU A 230 -6.54 -4.91 -20.36
CA LEU A 230 -6.31 -4.57 -18.97
C LEU A 230 -6.72 -3.13 -18.64
N ARG A 231 -6.56 -2.20 -19.58
CA ARG A 231 -6.96 -0.79 -19.37
C ARG A 231 -8.47 -0.66 -19.17
N GLU A 232 -9.26 -1.37 -19.98
CA GLU A 232 -10.72 -1.40 -19.85
C GLU A 232 -11.17 -2.04 -18.52
N VAL A 233 -10.48 -3.10 -18.08
CA VAL A 233 -10.73 -3.74 -16.78
C VAL A 233 -10.42 -2.77 -15.62
N LEU A 234 -9.38 -1.93 -15.76
CA LEU A 234 -9.00 -0.97 -14.72
C LEU A 234 -9.89 0.28 -14.69
N LEU A 235 -10.65 0.60 -15.75
CA LEU A 235 -11.60 1.72 -15.75
C LEU A 235 -12.75 1.51 -14.76
N ASP A 236 -13.25 0.28 -14.68
CA ASP A 236 -14.21 -0.14 -13.66
C ASP A 236 -13.80 -1.53 -13.19
N SER A 237 -12.87 -1.56 -12.26
CA SER A 237 -12.26 -2.77 -11.72
C SER A 237 -13.09 -3.44 -10.61
N SER A 238 -14.40 -3.11 -10.51
CA SER A 238 -15.34 -3.81 -9.64
C SER A 238 -15.79 -5.14 -10.27
N VAL A 239 -16.29 -6.07 -9.45
CA VAL A 239 -16.85 -7.33 -9.98
C VAL A 239 -17.96 -7.07 -10.98
N SER A 240 -18.85 -6.11 -10.68
CA SER A 240 -19.94 -5.72 -11.58
C SER A 240 -19.43 -5.11 -12.87
N GLY A 241 -18.43 -4.23 -12.81
CA GLY A 241 -17.82 -3.59 -13.98
C GLY A 241 -17.14 -4.60 -14.90
N VAL A 242 -16.32 -5.49 -14.32
CA VAL A 242 -15.62 -6.55 -15.05
C VAL A 242 -16.61 -7.55 -15.67
N ALA A 243 -17.65 -7.94 -14.93
CA ALA A 243 -18.70 -8.82 -15.47
C ALA A 243 -19.44 -8.18 -16.64
N ASN A 244 -19.74 -6.88 -16.57
CA ASN A 244 -20.34 -6.12 -17.67
C ASN A 244 -19.40 -6.03 -18.88
N TYR A 245 -18.10 -5.87 -18.65
CA TYR A 245 -17.13 -5.85 -19.74
C TYR A 245 -17.02 -7.22 -20.41
N VAL A 246 -16.91 -8.31 -19.65
CA VAL A 246 -16.91 -9.69 -20.18
C VAL A 246 -18.18 -9.96 -20.99
N ARG A 247 -19.34 -9.56 -20.47
CA ARG A 247 -20.63 -9.71 -21.17
C ARG A 247 -20.66 -8.99 -22.50
N ARG A 248 -20.14 -7.75 -22.55
CA ARG A 248 -20.01 -6.95 -23.77
C ARG A 248 -19.10 -7.61 -24.81
N VAL A 249 -17.96 -8.19 -24.37
CA VAL A 249 -17.03 -8.90 -25.27
C VAL A 249 -17.66 -10.18 -25.81
N LEU A 250 -18.34 -10.96 -24.98
CA LEU A 250 -19.02 -12.19 -25.40
C LEU A 250 -20.18 -11.96 -26.39
N THR A 251 -20.88 -10.83 -26.28
CA THR A 251 -21.99 -10.48 -27.19
C THR A 251 -21.53 -9.85 -28.51
N GLY A 252 -20.21 -9.79 -28.76
CA GLY A 252 -19.66 -9.26 -30.02
C GLY A 252 -19.79 -7.75 -30.17
N GLY A 253 -20.08 -7.03 -29.10
CA GLY A 253 -20.05 -5.57 -29.05
C GLY A 253 -18.61 -5.10 -29.27
N LYS A 254 -18.32 -4.56 -30.46
CA LYS A 254 -17.09 -3.81 -30.71
C LYS A 254 -16.98 -2.75 -29.62
N GLY A 255 -15.97 -2.86 -28.78
CA GLY A 255 -15.62 -1.83 -27.85
C GLY A 255 -15.53 -0.51 -28.61
N THR A 256 -16.42 0.40 -28.37
CA THR A 256 -16.23 1.78 -28.74
C THR A 256 -15.10 2.29 -27.88
N SER A 257 -13.87 2.11 -28.36
CA SER A 257 -12.79 3.00 -28.01
C SER A 257 -13.26 4.38 -28.48
N LYS A 258 -13.85 5.17 -27.58
CA LYS A 258 -13.68 6.60 -27.66
C LYS A 258 -12.17 6.78 -27.49
N ALA A 259 -11.48 6.80 -28.63
CA ALA A 259 -10.16 7.38 -28.71
C ALA A 259 -10.31 8.81 -28.17
N VAL A 260 -10.00 8.99 -26.91
CA VAL A 260 -9.58 10.30 -26.42
C VAL A 260 -8.26 10.50 -27.14
N ASN A 261 -8.29 11.31 -28.20
CA ASN A 261 -7.09 11.86 -28.82
C ASN A 261 -6.28 12.55 -27.73
N LEU A 262 -5.31 11.83 -27.21
CA LEU A 262 -4.18 12.38 -26.44
C LEU A 262 -3.06 12.75 -27.45
N GLU A 263 -3.44 13.38 -28.55
CA GLU A 263 -2.61 14.29 -29.34
C GLU A 263 -2.87 15.71 -28.83
N GLN A 264 -2.49 15.98 -27.60
CA GLN A 264 -2.17 17.31 -27.15
C GLN A 264 -0.74 17.25 -26.64
N GLU A 265 0.17 17.47 -27.59
CA GLU A 265 1.38 18.26 -27.51
C GLU A 265 2.01 18.34 -26.11
N CYS A 266 2.88 17.36 -25.82
CA CYS A 266 4.05 17.66 -24.99
C CYS A 266 4.92 18.65 -25.79
N HIS A 267 4.64 19.94 -25.66
CA HIS A 267 5.65 20.96 -25.89
C HIS A 267 6.73 20.78 -24.82
N LEU A 268 7.69 19.95 -25.13
CA LEU A 268 9.00 19.99 -24.50
C LEU A 268 9.67 21.28 -25.00
N ASP A 269 9.76 22.24 -24.11
CA ASP A 269 10.62 23.42 -24.28
C ASP A 269 12.06 22.93 -24.53
N PRO A 270 12.69 23.29 -25.67
CA PRO A 270 14.03 22.81 -26.01
C PRO A 270 15.14 23.67 -25.40
N ALA A 271 15.00 24.12 -24.17
CA ALA A 271 15.96 25.02 -23.53
C ALA A 271 16.48 24.52 -22.20
N ILE A 272 16.93 23.25 -22.12
CA ILE A 272 17.93 22.84 -21.12
C ILE A 272 18.87 21.84 -21.78
N SER A 273 19.89 22.34 -22.45
CA SER A 273 21.09 21.57 -22.79
C SER A 273 21.90 21.34 -21.52
N PRO A 274 22.28 20.12 -21.19
CA PRO A 274 23.28 19.88 -20.17
C PRO A 274 24.67 20.05 -20.81
N SER A 275 25.20 21.27 -20.87
CA SER A 275 26.61 21.53 -21.06
C SER A 275 27.28 21.62 -19.69
N GLY A 276 27.81 20.50 -19.25
CA GLY A 276 28.63 20.40 -18.06
C GLY A 276 29.65 19.29 -18.28
N ALA A 277 30.73 19.64 -19.01
CA ALA A 277 31.92 18.81 -19.15
C ALA A 277 32.50 18.51 -17.75
N TYR A 278 32.74 17.25 -17.48
CA TYR A 278 33.56 16.81 -16.35
C TYR A 278 35.01 17.21 -16.67
N GLU A 279 35.49 18.27 -16.09
CA GLU A 279 36.94 18.55 -16.00
C GLU A 279 37.52 17.63 -14.91
N THR A 280 38.40 16.75 -15.36
CA THR A 280 39.29 15.98 -14.51
C THR A 280 40.28 16.92 -13.85
N ALA A 281 40.33 16.92 -12.52
CA ALA A 281 41.36 17.62 -11.75
C ALA A 281 42.74 17.01 -12.03
N PRO A 282 43.81 17.84 -12.12
CA PRO A 282 45.15 17.35 -12.27
C PRO A 282 45.68 16.71 -10.99
N GLN A 283 46.41 15.62 -11.18
CA GLN A 283 47.25 15.02 -10.16
C GLN A 283 48.47 15.95 -9.94
N ASP A 284 48.67 16.37 -8.70
CA ASP A 284 49.97 16.61 -8.08
C ASP A 284 49.88 16.34 -6.57
#